data_1a3157de534aa361d6276c59d14ab11e
#
_entry.id   1a3157de534aa361d6276c59d14ab11e
#
_cell.length_a   1.000
_cell.length_b   1.000
_cell.length_c   1.000
_cell.angle_alpha   90.00
_cell.angle_beta   90.00
_cell.angle_gamma   90.00
#
_symmetry.space_group_name_H-M   'P 1'
#
loop_
_entity.id
_entity.type
_entity.pdbx_description
1 polymer ?
#
loop_
_entity_poly.entity_id
_entity_poly.type
_entity_poly.pdbx_seq_one_letter_code
_entity_poly.pdbx_strand_id
1 'polypeptide(L)'
;CGRTVSQLNMFGSLVRDGSWLEASIDPAKPERQPIPKPDIRRMLIPIGPVVVFAACNFPLAFSTAGGDTASALAAGNPVIVKAHSSHLGTSALIGSAIIKAAENCEMPDGVFSMLFGSGRIIGQALINHPSVKAVGFTGSRTAGRILFDIASQRDEPIPFFAEMGSINPTIILPEAMKSMPEKIANLLAGS
;
A
#
# COMPACT_ATOMS: atom_id res chain seq x y z
N CYS A 1 -15.80 -2.24 -8.02
CA CYS A 1 -15.27 -1.00 -8.65
C CYS A 1 -15.38 0.23 -7.76
N GLY A 2 -16.56 0.52 -7.16
CA GLY A 2 -16.76 1.75 -6.37
C GLY A 2 -15.72 2.00 -5.30
N ARG A 3 -15.42 1.02 -4.43
CA ARG A 3 -14.41 1.13 -3.37
C ARG A 3 -13.02 1.47 -3.93
N THR A 4 -12.58 0.84 -5.02
CA THR A 4 -11.29 1.11 -5.64
C THR A 4 -11.20 2.54 -6.16
N VAL A 5 -12.23 3.01 -6.86
CA VAL A 5 -12.31 4.40 -7.34
C VAL A 5 -12.30 5.39 -6.18
N SER A 6 -13.04 5.11 -5.10
CA SER A 6 -13.05 5.96 -3.91
C SER A 6 -11.67 6.02 -3.24
N GLN A 7 -10.95 4.91 -3.14
CA GLN A 7 -9.58 4.88 -2.61
C GLN A 7 -8.63 5.72 -3.47
N LEU A 8 -8.65 5.56 -4.79
CA LEU A 8 -7.81 6.34 -5.69
C LEU A 8 -8.10 7.85 -5.59
N ASN A 9 -9.38 8.24 -5.55
CA ASN A 9 -9.78 9.64 -5.37
C ASN A 9 -9.33 10.19 -4.01
N MET A 10 -9.44 9.41 -2.94
CA MET A 10 -8.99 9.78 -1.60
C MET A 10 -7.48 10.08 -1.60
N PHE A 11 -6.66 9.19 -2.16
CA PHE A 11 -5.22 9.42 -2.25
C PHE A 11 -4.88 10.59 -3.19
N GLY A 12 -5.61 10.76 -4.30
CA GLY A 12 -5.46 11.93 -5.16
C GLY A 12 -5.78 13.25 -4.44
N SER A 13 -6.76 13.27 -3.55
CA SER A 13 -7.07 14.43 -2.71
C SER A 13 -5.99 14.68 -1.65
N LEU A 14 -5.49 13.61 -1.02
CA LEU A 14 -4.41 13.68 -0.03
C LEU A 14 -3.13 14.27 -0.64
N VAL A 15 -2.78 13.85 -1.87
CA VAL A 15 -1.61 14.40 -2.57
C VAL A 15 -1.75 15.91 -2.82
N ARG A 16 -2.95 16.38 -3.20
CA ARG A 16 -3.21 17.80 -3.43
C ARG A 16 -3.21 18.61 -2.14
N ASP A 17 -3.67 18.04 -1.03
CA ASP A 17 -3.63 18.68 0.29
C ASP A 17 -2.19 18.89 0.77
N GLY A 18 -1.30 17.95 0.56
CA GLY A 18 0.12 18.03 0.89
C GLY A 18 0.46 17.99 2.37
N SER A 19 -0.52 17.95 3.29
CA SER A 19 -0.28 17.92 4.74
C SER A 19 0.51 16.69 5.19
N TRP A 20 0.36 15.58 4.48
CA TRP A 20 1.06 14.32 4.74
C TRP A 20 2.59 14.40 4.58
N LEU A 21 3.10 15.44 3.89
CA LEU A 21 4.55 15.66 3.74
C LEU A 21 5.21 16.09 5.04
N GLU A 22 4.44 16.48 6.06
CA GLU A 22 4.95 16.97 7.34
C GLU A 22 6.04 18.05 7.17
N ALA A 23 5.87 18.91 6.16
CA ALA A 23 6.84 19.94 5.85
C ALA A 23 6.99 20.91 7.03
N SER A 24 8.22 21.14 7.44
CA SER A 24 8.52 22.10 8.50
C SER A 24 9.66 23.02 8.09
N ILE A 25 9.50 24.32 8.42
CA ILE A 25 10.48 25.35 8.19
C ILE A 25 10.85 25.92 9.57
N ASP A 26 12.13 25.83 9.90
CA ASP A 26 12.67 26.33 11.16
C ASP A 26 13.72 27.42 10.85
N PRO A 27 13.32 28.72 10.85
CA PRO A 27 14.16 29.82 10.39
C PRO A 27 15.47 29.95 11.17
N ALA A 28 16.50 30.45 10.51
CA ALA A 28 17.78 30.77 11.14
C ALA A 28 17.63 31.77 12.30
N LYS A 29 18.45 31.58 13.33
CA LYS A 29 18.68 32.54 14.43
C LYS A 29 20.18 32.72 14.63
N PRO A 30 20.83 33.54 13.81
CA PRO A 30 22.30 33.69 13.84
C PRO A 30 22.80 34.29 15.16
N GLU A 31 21.99 35.08 15.85
CA GLU A 31 22.28 35.71 17.14
C GLU A 31 22.11 34.77 18.35
N ARG A 32 21.59 33.56 18.18
CA ARG A 32 21.39 32.61 19.28
C ARG A 32 22.71 32.16 19.88
N GLN A 33 22.79 32.19 21.23
CA GLN A 33 23.92 31.72 22.01
C GLN A 33 23.56 30.36 22.67
N PRO A 34 24.52 29.44 22.94
CA PRO A 34 25.95 29.54 22.63
C PRO A 34 26.28 29.20 21.17
N ILE A 35 25.34 28.62 20.41
CA ILE A 35 25.54 28.19 19.03
C ILE A 35 24.44 28.81 18.15
N PRO A 36 24.82 29.52 17.07
CA PRO A 36 23.86 30.01 16.09
C PRO A 36 22.99 28.88 15.53
N LYS A 37 21.73 29.16 15.26
CA LYS A 37 20.78 28.22 14.67
C LYS A 37 20.74 28.43 13.16
N PRO A 38 21.01 27.39 12.35
CA PRO A 38 20.83 27.47 10.90
C PRO A 38 19.35 27.46 10.49
N ASP A 39 19.05 27.86 9.25
CA ASP A 39 17.75 27.59 8.59
C ASP A 39 17.67 26.08 8.31
N ILE A 40 16.62 25.45 8.84
CA ILE A 40 16.39 24.00 8.66
C ILE A 40 15.02 23.84 8.03
N ARG A 41 15.01 23.10 6.93
CA ARG A 41 13.77 22.72 6.20
C ARG A 41 13.74 21.22 6.02
N ARG A 42 12.64 20.60 6.36
CA ARG A 42 12.46 19.15 6.23
C ARG A 42 11.07 18.81 5.68
N MET A 43 10.97 17.69 5.00
CA MET A 43 9.71 17.07 4.62
C MET A 43 9.93 15.57 4.39
N LEU A 44 8.86 14.81 4.35
CA LEU A 44 8.90 13.41 3.90
C LEU A 44 9.21 13.35 2.41
N ILE A 45 10.01 12.38 2.00
CA ILE A 45 10.39 12.12 0.61
C ILE A 45 10.13 10.65 0.28
N PRO A 46 9.93 10.30 -1.01
CA PRO A 46 9.80 8.90 -1.43
C PRO A 46 11.01 8.06 -1.02
N ILE A 47 10.77 6.81 -0.62
CA ILE A 47 11.84 5.88 -0.22
C ILE A 47 12.41 5.08 -1.39
N GLY A 48 11.72 5.05 -2.52
CA GLY A 48 12.10 4.30 -3.71
C GLY A 48 11.12 3.20 -4.09
N PRO A 49 11.49 2.27 -4.96
CA PRO A 49 10.60 1.25 -5.50
C PRO A 49 9.93 0.38 -4.43
N VAL A 50 8.61 0.27 -4.50
CA VAL A 50 7.76 -0.53 -3.61
C VAL A 50 7.20 -1.73 -4.36
N VAL A 51 7.36 -2.92 -3.80
CA VAL A 51 6.71 -4.13 -4.34
C VAL A 51 5.38 -4.34 -3.64
N VAL A 52 4.32 -4.57 -4.41
CA VAL A 52 2.98 -4.87 -3.91
C VAL A 52 2.58 -6.28 -4.30
N PHE A 53 2.25 -7.11 -3.31
CA PHE A 53 1.68 -8.44 -3.51
C PHE A 53 0.17 -8.36 -3.41
N ALA A 54 -0.49 -8.54 -4.56
CA ALA A 54 -1.93 -8.42 -4.70
C ALA A 54 -2.71 -9.49 -3.94
N ALA A 55 -3.82 -9.11 -3.31
CA ALA A 55 -4.74 -10.02 -2.64
C ALA A 55 -5.56 -10.85 -3.62
N CYS A 56 -6.03 -12.02 -3.17
CA CYS A 56 -6.91 -12.91 -3.92
C CYS A 56 -8.39 -12.53 -3.80
N ASN A 57 -8.85 -12.32 -2.59
CA ASN A 57 -10.27 -12.22 -2.22
C ASN A 57 -10.93 -10.89 -2.59
N PHE A 58 -10.13 -9.83 -2.77
CA PHE A 58 -10.59 -8.50 -3.23
C PHE A 58 -9.79 -8.07 -4.47
N PRO A 59 -10.11 -8.63 -5.65
CA PRO A 59 -9.28 -8.50 -6.87
C PRO A 59 -9.20 -7.07 -7.43
N LEU A 60 -9.98 -6.14 -6.92
CA LEU A 60 -9.93 -4.72 -7.26
C LEU A 60 -9.40 -3.87 -6.11
N ALA A 61 -10.05 -3.91 -4.93
CA ALA A 61 -9.79 -2.98 -3.84
C ALA A 61 -8.48 -3.24 -3.07
N PHE A 62 -7.99 -4.48 -3.04
CA PHE A 62 -6.73 -4.88 -2.39
C PHE A 62 -5.79 -5.63 -3.34
N SER A 63 -5.85 -5.29 -4.62
CA SER A 63 -5.03 -5.90 -5.65
C SER A 63 -4.31 -4.83 -6.46
N THR A 64 -4.22 -4.98 -7.78
CA THR A 64 -3.39 -4.17 -8.68
C THR A 64 -3.55 -2.66 -8.52
N ALA A 65 -4.78 -2.15 -8.37
CA ALA A 65 -5.08 -0.73 -8.08
C ALA A 65 -5.59 -0.54 -6.65
N GLY A 66 -5.21 -1.41 -5.73
CA GLY A 66 -5.65 -1.35 -4.34
C GLY A 66 -4.94 -0.29 -3.51
N GLY A 67 -5.27 -0.29 -2.20
CA GLY A 67 -4.75 0.69 -1.25
C GLY A 67 -3.22 0.76 -1.21
N ASP A 68 -2.53 -0.40 -1.23
CA ASP A 68 -1.07 -0.45 -1.18
C ASP A 68 -0.43 0.21 -2.42
N THR A 69 -0.95 -0.08 -3.62
CA THR A 69 -0.50 0.56 -4.86
C THR A 69 -0.80 2.06 -4.85
N ALA A 70 -2.02 2.43 -4.47
CA ALA A 70 -2.45 3.83 -4.46
C ALA A 70 -1.66 4.68 -3.46
N SER A 71 -1.43 4.17 -2.25
CA SER A 71 -0.65 4.87 -1.22
C SER A 71 0.82 5.01 -1.58
N ALA A 72 1.43 3.96 -2.14
CA ALA A 72 2.83 4.00 -2.57
C ALA A 72 3.04 5.01 -3.71
N LEU A 73 2.16 5.02 -4.73
CA LEU A 73 2.19 6.02 -5.80
C LEU A 73 1.94 7.44 -5.28
N ALA A 74 0.98 7.63 -4.36
CA ALA A 74 0.69 8.91 -3.74
C ALA A 74 1.89 9.47 -2.96
N ALA A 75 2.66 8.59 -2.33
CA ALA A 75 3.91 8.95 -1.65
C ALA A 75 5.09 9.18 -2.63
N GLY A 76 4.87 9.14 -3.95
CA GLY A 76 5.89 9.37 -4.98
C GLY A 76 6.81 8.19 -5.25
N ASN A 77 6.44 6.99 -4.83
CA ASN A 77 7.26 5.79 -5.03
C ASN A 77 6.87 5.07 -6.33
N PRO A 78 7.81 4.60 -7.14
CA PRO A 78 7.51 3.63 -8.20
C PRO A 78 6.98 2.33 -7.61
N VAL A 79 6.01 1.71 -8.28
CA VAL A 79 5.35 0.49 -7.79
C VAL A 79 5.53 -0.66 -8.76
N ILE A 80 5.88 -1.82 -8.21
CA ILE A 80 5.96 -3.09 -8.92
C ILE A 80 4.92 -4.03 -8.33
N VAL A 81 3.83 -4.28 -9.04
CA VAL A 81 2.80 -5.21 -8.59
C VAL A 81 3.13 -6.63 -9.02
N LYS A 82 3.22 -7.55 -8.08
CA LYS A 82 3.16 -8.96 -8.36
C LYS A 82 1.70 -9.40 -8.38
N ALA A 83 1.13 -9.63 -9.56
CA ALA A 83 -0.27 -10.02 -9.75
C ALA A 83 -0.60 -11.35 -9.07
N HIS A 84 -1.80 -11.46 -8.46
CA HIS A 84 -2.24 -12.72 -7.87
C HIS A 84 -2.64 -13.72 -8.96
N SER A 85 -2.24 -14.98 -8.80
CA SER A 85 -2.45 -16.03 -9.80
C SER A 85 -3.93 -16.38 -10.06
N SER A 86 -4.82 -16.11 -9.11
CA SER A 86 -6.24 -16.46 -9.24
C SER A 86 -7.06 -15.49 -10.09
N HIS A 87 -6.52 -14.33 -10.48
CA HIS A 87 -7.26 -13.33 -11.27
C HIS A 87 -6.35 -12.54 -12.22
N LEU A 88 -5.53 -13.26 -12.99
CA LEU A 88 -4.53 -12.66 -13.90
C LEU A 88 -5.18 -11.74 -14.95
N GLY A 89 -6.33 -12.11 -15.51
CA GLY A 89 -7.05 -11.29 -16.48
C GLY A 89 -7.52 -9.96 -15.90
N THR A 90 -8.11 -9.97 -14.70
CA THR A 90 -8.49 -8.75 -13.99
C THR A 90 -7.26 -7.87 -13.71
N SER A 91 -6.17 -8.47 -13.24
CA SER A 91 -4.93 -7.74 -13.00
C SER A 91 -4.37 -7.11 -14.27
N ALA A 92 -4.38 -7.83 -15.40
CA ALA A 92 -3.91 -7.33 -16.69
C ALA A 92 -4.71 -6.11 -17.15
N LEU A 93 -6.06 -6.17 -17.09
CA LEU A 93 -6.93 -5.06 -17.46
C LEU A 93 -6.69 -3.82 -16.59
N ILE A 94 -6.60 -4.01 -15.28
CA ILE A 94 -6.35 -2.90 -14.34
C ILE A 94 -4.95 -2.34 -14.52
N GLY A 95 -3.94 -3.18 -14.68
CA GLY A 95 -2.56 -2.74 -14.94
C GLY A 95 -2.46 -1.91 -16.22
N SER A 96 -3.12 -2.33 -17.31
CA SER A 96 -3.19 -1.57 -18.55
C SER A 96 -3.88 -0.21 -18.35
N ALA A 97 -4.92 -0.15 -17.52
CA ALA A 97 -5.58 1.13 -17.20
C ALA A 97 -4.66 2.09 -16.42
N ILE A 98 -3.86 1.56 -15.47
CA ILE A 98 -2.88 2.36 -14.72
C ILE A 98 -1.79 2.89 -15.66
N ILE A 99 -1.23 2.03 -16.52
CA ILE A 99 -0.20 2.41 -17.50
C ILE A 99 -0.73 3.53 -18.40
N LYS A 100 -1.92 3.33 -18.99
CA LYS A 100 -2.55 4.36 -19.82
C LYS A 100 -2.81 5.68 -19.09
N ALA A 101 -3.19 5.61 -17.81
CA ALA A 101 -3.36 6.81 -17.00
C ALA A 101 -2.03 7.53 -16.75
N ALA A 102 -0.96 6.78 -16.48
CA ALA A 102 0.39 7.32 -16.30
C ALA A 102 0.90 7.99 -17.58
N GLU A 103 0.72 7.35 -18.74
CA GLU A 103 1.05 7.92 -20.06
C GLU A 103 0.28 9.21 -20.33
N ASN A 104 -1.05 9.23 -20.10
CA ASN A 104 -1.89 10.41 -20.30
C ASN A 104 -1.52 11.59 -19.37
N CYS A 105 -0.89 11.30 -18.24
CA CYS A 105 -0.41 12.29 -17.28
C CYS A 105 1.08 12.61 -17.43
N GLU A 106 1.73 12.12 -18.49
CA GLU A 106 3.16 12.34 -18.75
C GLU A 106 4.05 11.93 -17.56
N MET A 107 3.64 10.87 -16.85
CA MET A 107 4.43 10.34 -15.74
C MET A 107 5.71 9.66 -16.25
N PRO A 108 6.80 9.68 -15.48
CA PRO A 108 8.04 9.03 -15.88
C PRO A 108 7.86 7.53 -16.15
N ASP A 109 8.63 7.01 -17.12
CA ASP A 109 8.70 5.58 -17.37
C ASP A 109 9.08 4.80 -16.11
N GLY A 110 8.43 3.65 -15.90
CA GLY A 110 8.69 2.80 -14.75
C GLY A 110 7.98 3.21 -13.47
N VAL A 111 7.13 4.26 -13.47
CA VAL A 111 6.32 4.62 -12.30
C VAL A 111 5.43 3.47 -11.84
N PHE A 112 4.97 2.64 -12.76
CA PHE A 112 4.19 1.44 -12.49
C PHE A 112 4.65 0.29 -13.37
N SER A 113 4.84 -0.88 -12.74
CA SER A 113 5.18 -2.13 -13.42
C SER A 113 4.37 -3.29 -12.83
N MET A 114 4.13 -4.32 -13.64
CA MET A 114 3.41 -5.50 -13.16
C MET A 114 4.06 -6.78 -13.65
N LEU A 115 4.17 -7.77 -12.75
CA LEU A 115 4.75 -9.07 -13.04
C LEU A 115 3.73 -10.19 -12.78
N PHE A 116 3.74 -11.16 -13.66
CA PHE A 116 2.96 -12.38 -13.58
C PHE A 116 3.88 -13.57 -13.30
N GLY A 117 3.39 -14.51 -12.51
CA GLY A 117 4.11 -15.77 -12.26
C GLY A 117 4.07 -16.21 -10.80
N SER A 118 4.88 -17.21 -10.47
CA SER A 118 4.91 -17.81 -9.13
C SER A 118 5.32 -16.83 -8.06
N GLY A 119 4.48 -16.69 -7.02
CA GLY A 119 4.81 -15.87 -5.84
C GLY A 119 6.07 -16.33 -5.12
N ARG A 120 6.35 -17.62 -5.16
CA ARG A 120 7.54 -18.21 -4.53
C ARG A 120 8.84 -17.80 -5.27
N ILE A 121 8.83 -17.80 -6.60
CA ILE A 121 10.05 -17.49 -7.39
C ILE A 121 10.18 -15.98 -7.55
N ILE A 122 9.17 -15.34 -8.14
CA ILE A 122 9.19 -13.89 -8.43
C ILE A 122 9.17 -13.06 -7.15
N GLY A 123 8.39 -13.51 -6.13
CA GLY A 123 8.31 -12.79 -4.87
C GLY A 123 9.64 -12.70 -4.15
N GLN A 124 10.37 -13.81 -4.05
CA GLN A 124 11.72 -13.82 -3.45
C GLN A 124 12.71 -13.00 -4.26
N ALA A 125 12.70 -13.12 -5.58
CA ALA A 125 13.59 -12.35 -6.45
C ALA A 125 13.35 -10.83 -6.30
N LEU A 126 12.08 -10.40 -6.25
CA LEU A 126 11.72 -9.00 -6.06
C LEU A 126 12.20 -8.47 -4.69
N ILE A 127 11.93 -9.20 -3.61
CA ILE A 127 12.31 -8.76 -2.27
C ILE A 127 13.84 -8.71 -2.11
N ASN A 128 14.57 -9.63 -2.71
CA ASN A 128 16.03 -9.62 -2.66
C ASN A 128 16.68 -8.58 -3.58
N HIS A 129 15.92 -7.95 -4.47
CA HIS A 129 16.50 -6.96 -5.38
C HIS A 129 16.93 -5.69 -4.61
N PRO A 130 18.17 -5.22 -4.75
CA PRO A 130 18.70 -4.13 -3.92
C PRO A 130 17.98 -2.79 -4.10
N SER A 131 17.40 -2.55 -5.29
CA SER A 131 16.63 -1.34 -5.55
C SER A 131 15.26 -1.31 -4.88
N VAL A 132 14.72 -2.44 -4.42
CA VAL A 132 13.43 -2.48 -3.72
C VAL A 132 13.60 -1.94 -2.32
N LYS A 133 12.76 -0.98 -1.92
CA LYS A 133 12.87 -0.25 -0.66
C LYS A 133 11.72 -0.48 0.31
N ALA A 134 10.61 -1.04 -0.13
CA ALA A 134 9.52 -1.49 0.75
C ALA A 134 8.64 -2.54 0.09
N VAL A 135 7.83 -3.20 0.90
CA VAL A 135 6.86 -4.21 0.47
C VAL A 135 5.50 -3.92 1.08
N GLY A 136 4.44 -3.93 0.26
CA GLY A 136 3.05 -4.06 0.65
C GLY A 136 2.57 -5.48 0.38
N PHE A 137 1.94 -6.13 1.35
CA PHE A 137 1.50 -7.51 1.21
C PHE A 137 0.10 -7.70 1.80
N THR A 138 -0.79 -8.31 1.04
CA THR A 138 -2.07 -8.81 1.55
C THR A 138 -2.23 -10.27 1.14
N GLY A 139 -2.37 -11.17 2.13
CA GLY A 139 -2.49 -12.59 1.85
C GLY A 139 -2.41 -13.49 3.07
N SER A 140 -2.08 -14.77 2.88
CA SER A 140 -1.99 -15.72 3.98
C SER A 140 -0.81 -15.43 4.92
N ARG A 141 -0.98 -15.73 6.20
CA ARG A 141 0.09 -15.62 7.21
C ARG A 141 1.35 -16.39 6.80
N THR A 142 1.19 -17.60 6.26
CA THR A 142 2.33 -18.44 5.86
C THR A 142 3.17 -17.76 4.76
N ALA A 143 2.52 -17.27 3.70
CA ALA A 143 3.23 -16.58 2.63
C ALA A 143 3.84 -15.26 3.12
N GLY A 144 3.09 -14.46 3.90
CA GLY A 144 3.56 -13.19 4.43
C GLY A 144 4.77 -13.34 5.35
N ARG A 145 4.78 -14.36 6.23
CA ARG A 145 5.94 -14.62 7.11
C ARG A 145 7.20 -14.98 6.32
N ILE A 146 7.09 -15.84 5.32
CA ILE A 146 8.25 -16.20 4.47
C ILE A 146 8.84 -14.95 3.82
N LEU A 147 7.99 -14.11 3.23
CA LEU A 147 8.44 -12.90 2.54
C LEU A 147 8.97 -11.84 3.52
N PHE A 148 8.34 -11.71 4.69
CA PHE A 148 8.82 -10.84 5.78
C PHE A 148 10.21 -11.25 6.26
N ASP A 149 10.43 -12.54 6.48
CA ASP A 149 11.72 -13.04 6.95
C ASP A 149 12.83 -12.77 5.93
N ILE A 150 12.54 -12.91 4.62
CA ILE A 150 13.47 -12.55 3.55
C ILE A 150 13.77 -11.03 3.59
N ALA A 151 12.74 -10.18 3.69
CA ALA A 151 12.91 -8.73 3.75
C ALA A 151 13.75 -8.27 4.95
N SER A 152 13.58 -8.94 6.08
CA SER A 152 14.28 -8.64 7.34
C SER A 152 15.73 -9.13 7.36
N GLN A 153 16.04 -10.18 6.57
CA GLN A 153 17.38 -10.80 6.51
C GLN A 153 18.28 -10.21 5.42
N ARG A 154 17.81 -9.21 4.67
CA ARG A 154 18.65 -8.49 3.70
C ARG A 154 19.79 -7.78 4.41
N ASP A 155 20.89 -7.53 3.71
CA ASP A 155 21.98 -6.67 4.18
C ASP A 155 21.45 -5.27 4.57
N GLU A 156 20.50 -4.74 3.77
CA GLU A 156 19.70 -3.57 4.12
C GLU A 156 18.25 -4.03 4.33
N PRO A 157 17.79 -4.28 5.58
CA PRO A 157 16.39 -4.60 5.85
C PRO A 157 15.43 -3.53 5.35
N ILE A 158 14.30 -3.94 4.80
CA ILE A 158 13.30 -3.02 4.25
C ILE A 158 11.96 -3.12 5.00
N PRO A 159 11.19 -2.02 5.09
CA PRO A 159 9.86 -2.03 5.64
C PRO A 159 8.96 -3.05 4.92
N PHE A 160 8.19 -3.81 5.71
CA PHE A 160 7.26 -4.80 5.21
C PHE A 160 5.89 -4.58 5.86
N PHE A 161 4.97 -3.99 5.10
CA PHE A 161 3.61 -3.69 5.53
C PHE A 161 2.70 -4.83 5.09
N ALA A 162 2.12 -5.56 6.05
CA ALA A 162 1.39 -6.77 5.73
C ALA A 162 0.09 -6.94 6.50
N GLU A 163 -0.95 -7.31 5.77
CA GLU A 163 -2.16 -7.92 6.31
C GLU A 163 -2.13 -9.42 6.03
N MET A 164 -1.87 -10.22 7.08
CA MET A 164 -1.59 -11.67 6.99
C MET A 164 -2.75 -12.56 7.47
N GLY A 165 -3.92 -12.10 7.36
CA GLY A 165 -5.12 -12.73 7.87
C GLY A 165 -5.78 -11.89 8.94
N SER A 166 -7.07 -12.05 9.08
CA SER A 166 -7.89 -11.22 9.96
C SER A 166 -8.94 -12.09 10.66
N ILE A 167 -9.28 -11.71 11.88
CA ILE A 167 -10.46 -12.18 12.61
C ILE A 167 -11.25 -10.92 12.93
N ASN A 168 -12.49 -10.87 12.45
CA ASN A 168 -13.40 -9.76 12.73
C ASN A 168 -14.40 -10.18 13.82
N PRO A 169 -14.04 -10.10 15.13
CA PRO A 169 -14.91 -10.56 16.19
C PRO A 169 -16.13 -9.66 16.31
N THR A 170 -17.31 -10.26 16.24
CA THR A 170 -18.56 -9.56 16.51
C THR A 170 -19.05 -9.97 17.89
N ILE A 171 -19.08 -9.04 18.83
CA ILE A 171 -19.56 -9.25 20.19
C ILE A 171 -21.02 -8.79 20.28
N ILE A 172 -21.92 -9.71 20.54
CA ILE A 172 -23.35 -9.42 20.71
C ILE A 172 -23.70 -9.50 22.20
N LEU A 173 -24.10 -8.38 22.76
CA LEU A 173 -24.51 -8.35 24.16
C LEU A 173 -25.88 -9.03 24.35
N PRO A 174 -26.12 -9.69 25.51
CA PRO A 174 -27.37 -10.44 25.74
C PRO A 174 -28.64 -9.63 25.53
N GLU A 175 -28.68 -8.39 25.95
CA GLU A 175 -29.84 -7.51 25.79
C GLU A 175 -30.11 -7.14 24.33
N ALA A 176 -29.05 -6.92 23.53
CA ALA A 176 -29.19 -6.69 22.10
C ALA A 176 -29.77 -7.94 21.39
N MET A 177 -29.28 -9.13 21.80
CA MET A 177 -29.77 -10.39 21.24
C MET A 177 -31.24 -10.64 21.58
N LYS A 178 -31.70 -10.24 22.77
CA LYS A 178 -33.11 -10.34 23.16
C LYS A 178 -33.98 -9.32 22.42
N SER A 179 -33.51 -8.09 22.27
CA SER A 179 -34.32 -6.99 21.76
C SER A 179 -34.43 -6.91 20.23
N MET A 180 -33.36 -7.37 19.50
CA MET A 180 -33.30 -7.22 18.05
C MET A 180 -32.58 -8.37 17.31
N PRO A 181 -32.96 -9.65 17.55
CA PRO A 181 -32.23 -10.79 16.99
C PRO A 181 -32.25 -10.84 15.45
N GLU A 182 -33.41 -10.54 14.84
CA GLU A 182 -33.54 -10.54 13.37
C GLU A 182 -32.68 -9.45 12.71
N LYS A 183 -32.66 -8.25 13.30
CA LYS A 183 -31.82 -7.16 12.79
C LYS A 183 -30.34 -7.51 12.84
N ILE A 184 -29.90 -8.15 13.93
CA ILE A 184 -28.51 -8.61 14.11
C ILE A 184 -28.19 -9.68 13.08
N ALA A 185 -29.07 -10.66 12.87
CA ALA A 185 -28.90 -11.70 11.87
C ALA A 185 -28.75 -11.13 10.45
N ASN A 186 -29.62 -10.18 10.08
CA ASN A 186 -29.57 -9.52 8.79
C ASN A 186 -28.29 -8.68 8.59
N LEU A 187 -27.82 -7.99 9.62
CA LEU A 187 -26.57 -7.24 9.55
C LEU A 187 -25.35 -8.17 9.37
N LEU A 188 -25.32 -9.29 10.10
CA LEU A 188 -24.24 -10.29 9.97
C LEU A 188 -24.25 -11.01 8.62
N ALA A 189 -25.43 -11.26 8.05
CA ALA A 189 -25.55 -11.88 6.73
C ALA A 189 -25.16 -10.96 5.58
N GLY A 190 -25.19 -9.65 5.79
CA GLY A 190 -24.84 -8.64 4.79
C GLY A 190 -23.43 -8.06 4.93
N SER A 191 -22.64 -8.53 5.91
CA SER A 191 -21.29 -8.02 6.22
C SER A 191 -20.18 -8.72 5.44
#